data_9ee61d1f6002477ad97c3b3fe8a8205a
#
_entry.id   9ee61d1f6002477ad97c3b3fe8a8205a
#
_cell.length_a   1.000
_cell.length_b   1.000
_cell.length_c   1.000
_cell.angle_alpha   90.00
_cell.angle_beta   90.00
_cell.angle_gamma   90.00
#
_symmetry.space_group_name_H-M   'P 1'
#
loop_
_entity.id
_entity.type
_entity.pdbx_description
1 polymer ?
#
loop_
_entity_poly.entity_id
_entity_poly.type
_entity_poly.pdbx_seq_one_letter_code
_entity_poly.pdbx_strand_id
1 'polypeptide(L)'
;MGGRRHRVMTAPVGRLRQRVRCPAYDVGSDARTRAPTLDRVKALLLENIHPLAVEVLTDRGFEVELLPGSLSEAELLERLPGVSLLGIRSNTNVTERVLEGAPDLLAIGCFCIGTNQVDLTAAADRGIAVFNAPFSNTRSVVELVIGEIIMLARRLAEKTEKMHAGVWDKSAKGSHEVRGRTLGIVGYGNIG
;
A
#
# COMPACT_ATOMS: atom_id res chain seq x y z
N MET A 1 11.33 -52.36 15.83
CA MET A 1 10.29 -51.62 15.13
C MET A 1 9.70 -50.60 16.09
N GLY A 2 10.19 -49.39 16.12
CA GLY A 2 9.78 -48.31 17.02
C GLY A 2 9.32 -47.11 16.23
N GLY A 3 8.00 -46.99 16.08
CA GLY A 3 7.38 -45.82 15.39
C GLY A 3 7.45 -44.56 16.26
N ARG A 4 8.20 -43.57 15.83
CA ARG A 4 8.17 -42.23 16.42
C ARG A 4 6.90 -41.52 15.96
N ARG A 5 5.97 -41.28 16.88
CA ARG A 5 4.79 -40.43 16.66
C ARG A 5 5.22 -38.96 16.74
N HIS A 6 5.14 -38.25 15.64
CA HIS A 6 5.28 -36.80 15.63
C HIS A 6 4.03 -36.16 16.26
N ARG A 7 4.23 -35.53 17.40
CA ARG A 7 3.21 -34.77 18.12
C ARG A 7 3.12 -33.39 17.46
N VAL A 8 2.04 -33.11 16.76
CA VAL A 8 1.72 -31.79 16.29
C VAL A 8 1.24 -30.96 17.48
N MET A 9 2.02 -29.99 17.91
CA MET A 9 1.59 -29.01 18.90
C MET A 9 0.76 -27.96 18.18
N THR A 10 -0.55 -27.96 18.38
CA THR A 10 -1.42 -26.84 18.04
C THR A 10 -1.46 -25.89 19.23
N ALA A 11 -0.86 -24.69 19.09
CA ALA A 11 -1.02 -23.64 20.07
C ALA A 11 -2.37 -22.91 19.83
N PRO A 12 -3.15 -22.59 20.89
CA PRO A 12 -4.37 -21.83 20.73
C PRO A 12 -4.05 -20.39 20.36
N VAL A 13 -4.71 -19.88 19.30
CA VAL A 13 -4.66 -18.48 18.91
C VAL A 13 -5.44 -17.67 19.94
N GLY A 14 -4.74 -17.21 20.98
CA GLY A 14 -5.26 -16.25 21.93
C GLY A 14 -5.41 -14.87 21.29
N ARG A 15 -6.62 -14.32 21.30
CA ARG A 15 -6.87 -12.93 20.89
C ARG A 15 -6.24 -11.98 21.92
N LEU A 16 -5.03 -11.53 21.68
CA LEU A 16 -4.47 -10.38 22.38
C LEU A 16 -5.07 -9.10 21.79
N ARG A 17 -6.16 -8.62 22.38
CA ARG A 17 -6.59 -7.22 22.26
C ARG A 17 -5.71 -6.39 23.18
N GLN A 18 -4.52 -6.04 22.78
CA GLN A 18 -3.78 -4.95 23.42
C GLN A 18 -4.44 -3.62 23.00
N ARG A 19 -5.19 -3.03 23.92
CA ARG A 19 -5.53 -1.60 23.82
C ARG A 19 -4.24 -0.82 24.13
N VAL A 20 -3.59 -0.31 23.09
CA VAL A 20 -2.58 0.71 23.25
C VAL A 20 -3.29 1.94 23.80
N ARG A 21 -3.12 2.23 25.10
CA ARG A 21 -3.46 3.52 25.66
C ARG A 21 -2.35 4.47 25.25
N CYS A 22 -2.62 5.38 24.32
CA CYS A 22 -1.79 6.57 24.18
C CYS A 22 -1.81 7.34 25.50
N PRO A 23 -0.65 7.73 26.07
CA PRO A 23 -0.65 8.65 27.19
C PRO A 23 -1.35 9.94 26.77
N ALA A 24 -2.31 10.38 27.57
CA ALA A 24 -2.96 11.68 27.39
C ALA A 24 -1.87 12.75 27.51
N TYR A 25 -1.57 13.44 26.42
CA TYR A 25 -0.82 14.68 26.47
C TYR A 25 -1.75 15.70 27.12
N ASP A 26 -1.38 16.13 28.34
CA ASP A 26 -2.01 17.23 29.03
C ASP A 26 -1.59 18.53 28.32
N VAL A 27 -2.39 18.97 27.38
CA VAL A 27 -2.21 20.28 26.74
C VAL A 27 -2.76 21.30 27.69
N GLY A 28 -1.84 21.96 28.41
CA GLY A 28 -2.16 23.06 29.33
C GLY A 28 -3.14 24.05 28.71
N SER A 29 -4.10 24.47 29.53
CA SER A 29 -5.30 25.24 29.21
C SER A 29 -4.99 26.73 28.94
N ASP A 30 -4.07 27.04 28.02
CA ASP A 30 -3.84 28.45 27.65
C ASP A 30 -3.27 28.60 26.24
N ALA A 31 -4.16 28.42 25.27
CA ALA A 31 -4.19 29.08 23.97
C ALA A 31 -5.51 28.68 23.30
N ARG A 32 -6.49 29.58 23.31
CA ARG A 32 -7.64 29.50 22.38
C ARG A 32 -7.15 29.71 20.95
N THR A 33 -6.32 28.81 20.47
CA THR A 33 -6.13 28.61 19.04
C THR A 33 -7.39 27.94 18.56
N ARG A 34 -8.26 28.71 17.92
CA ARG A 34 -9.45 28.28 17.20
C ARG A 34 -9.01 27.12 16.32
N ALA A 35 -9.30 25.87 16.71
CA ALA A 35 -9.14 24.73 15.84
C ALA A 35 -9.82 25.11 14.52
N PRO A 36 -9.14 24.95 13.37
CA PRO A 36 -9.78 25.20 12.08
C PRO A 36 -11.04 24.36 12.09
N THR A 37 -12.20 25.00 11.92
CA THR A 37 -13.47 24.31 11.74
C THR A 37 -13.24 23.35 10.56
N LEU A 38 -13.42 22.05 10.77
CA LEU A 38 -13.24 20.98 9.77
C LEU A 38 -14.12 21.19 8.50
N ASP A 39 -15.02 22.19 8.55
CA ASP A 39 -15.97 22.55 7.48
C ASP A 39 -15.32 23.03 6.17
N ARG A 40 -13.98 23.04 6.04
CA ARG A 40 -13.26 23.51 4.85
C ARG A 40 -12.01 22.71 4.50
N VAL A 41 -11.79 21.56 5.08
CA VAL A 41 -10.61 20.74 4.73
C VAL A 41 -10.87 20.04 3.41
N LYS A 42 -10.13 20.45 2.36
CA LYS A 42 -10.21 19.80 1.04
C LYS A 42 -9.24 18.64 0.94
N ALA A 43 -9.71 17.55 0.38
CA ALA A 43 -8.92 16.39 0.05
C ALA A 43 -8.95 16.14 -1.48
N LEU A 44 -7.79 16.05 -2.10
CA LEU A 44 -7.62 15.67 -3.49
C LEU A 44 -7.09 14.23 -3.55
N LEU A 45 -7.86 13.32 -4.14
CA LEU A 45 -7.49 11.91 -4.31
C LEU A 45 -7.26 11.61 -5.78
N LEU A 46 -6.13 11.00 -6.11
CA LEU A 46 -5.69 10.73 -7.48
C LEU A 46 -5.56 9.22 -7.76
N GLU A 47 -5.39 8.85 -9.02
CA GLU A 47 -4.99 7.52 -9.46
C GLU A 47 -5.96 6.40 -9.09
N ASN A 48 -7.27 6.63 -9.26
CA ASN A 48 -8.30 5.63 -8.95
C ASN A 48 -8.20 5.07 -7.53
N ILE A 49 -7.93 5.91 -6.54
CA ILE A 49 -8.06 5.52 -5.13
C ILE A 49 -9.49 4.99 -4.91
N HIS A 50 -9.59 3.91 -4.15
CA HIS A 50 -10.87 3.21 -3.95
C HIS A 50 -11.96 4.15 -3.41
N PRO A 51 -13.20 4.11 -3.93
CA PRO A 51 -14.29 5.01 -3.52
C PRO A 51 -14.59 5.02 -2.02
N LEU A 52 -14.30 3.95 -1.30
CA LEU A 52 -14.41 3.89 0.15
C LEU A 52 -13.59 5.00 0.85
N ALA A 53 -12.47 5.43 0.26
CA ALA A 53 -11.69 6.53 0.83
C ALA A 53 -12.48 7.86 0.76
N VAL A 54 -13.24 8.06 -0.33
CA VAL A 54 -14.13 9.21 -0.49
C VAL A 54 -15.23 9.19 0.59
N GLU A 55 -15.90 8.04 0.74
CA GLU A 55 -16.94 7.85 1.75
C GLU A 55 -16.41 8.16 3.16
N VAL A 56 -15.28 7.55 3.54
CA VAL A 56 -14.68 7.71 4.87
C VAL A 56 -14.27 9.16 5.15
N LEU A 57 -13.75 9.89 4.17
CA LEU A 57 -13.35 11.29 4.34
C LEU A 57 -14.58 12.21 4.37
N THR A 58 -15.55 11.98 3.49
CA THR A 58 -16.81 12.76 3.45
C THR A 58 -17.59 12.62 4.74
N ASP A 59 -17.69 11.41 5.30
CA ASP A 59 -18.36 11.15 6.60
C ASP A 59 -17.68 11.90 7.76
N ARG A 60 -16.42 12.30 7.59
CA ARG A 60 -15.66 13.11 8.55
C ARG A 60 -15.66 14.61 8.25
N GLY A 61 -16.48 15.06 7.29
CA GLY A 61 -16.64 16.48 6.96
C GLY A 61 -15.59 17.04 5.97
N PHE A 62 -14.83 16.18 5.27
CA PHE A 62 -13.92 16.64 4.24
C PHE A 62 -14.66 16.88 2.91
N GLU A 63 -14.29 17.94 2.20
CA GLU A 63 -14.65 18.11 0.80
C GLU A 63 -13.67 17.31 -0.05
N VAL A 64 -14.15 16.27 -0.75
CA VAL A 64 -13.29 15.32 -1.47
C VAL A 64 -13.45 15.46 -2.96
N GLU A 65 -12.35 15.72 -3.67
CA GLU A 65 -12.23 15.62 -5.12
C GLU A 65 -11.49 14.34 -5.47
N LEU A 66 -12.08 13.50 -6.33
CA LEU A 66 -11.47 12.25 -6.82
C LEU A 66 -11.21 12.34 -8.32
N LEU A 67 -9.96 12.13 -8.72
CA LEU A 67 -9.56 12.09 -10.13
C LEU A 67 -9.01 10.70 -10.50
N PRO A 68 -9.34 10.19 -11.70
CA PRO A 68 -8.97 8.83 -12.09
C PRO A 68 -7.49 8.66 -12.46
N GLY A 69 -6.81 9.73 -12.84
CA GLY A 69 -5.43 9.71 -13.34
C GLY A 69 -4.42 10.24 -12.34
N SER A 70 -3.14 10.10 -12.69
CA SER A 70 -2.05 10.87 -12.11
C SER A 70 -2.04 12.28 -12.70
N LEU A 71 -1.50 13.24 -11.97
CA LEU A 71 -1.27 14.60 -12.44
C LEU A 71 0.22 14.85 -12.63
N SER A 72 0.54 15.66 -13.64
CA SER A 72 1.87 16.22 -13.83
C SER A 72 2.18 17.25 -12.74
N GLU A 73 3.44 17.64 -12.62
CA GLU A 73 3.87 18.68 -11.69
C GLU A 73 3.11 20.00 -11.92
N ALA A 74 2.93 20.40 -13.19
CA ALA A 74 2.21 21.63 -13.52
C ALA A 74 0.74 21.59 -13.10
N GLU A 75 0.05 20.46 -13.37
CA GLU A 75 -1.34 20.27 -12.99
C GLU A 75 -1.51 20.21 -11.46
N LEU A 76 -0.54 19.64 -10.74
CA LEU A 76 -0.54 19.65 -9.28
C LEU A 76 -0.45 21.07 -8.73
N LEU A 77 0.46 21.89 -9.26
CA LEU A 77 0.61 23.29 -8.85
C LEU A 77 -0.66 24.13 -9.08
N GLU A 78 -1.44 23.79 -10.10
CA GLU A 78 -2.73 24.45 -10.34
C GLU A 78 -3.85 23.98 -9.40
N ARG A 79 -3.79 22.72 -8.95
CA ARG A 79 -4.87 22.08 -8.17
C ARG A 79 -4.68 22.12 -6.67
N LEU A 80 -3.45 22.19 -6.18
CA LEU A 80 -3.14 22.10 -4.75
C LEU A 80 -3.49 23.35 -3.91
N PRO A 81 -3.62 24.57 -4.46
CA PRO A 81 -4.07 25.70 -3.64
C PRO A 81 -5.40 25.40 -2.92
N GLY A 82 -5.40 25.55 -1.59
CA GLY A 82 -6.55 25.25 -0.73
C GLY A 82 -6.76 23.76 -0.41
N VAL A 83 -5.92 22.85 -0.93
CA VAL A 83 -5.98 21.43 -0.61
C VAL A 83 -5.15 21.15 0.65
N SER A 84 -5.77 20.52 1.64
CA SER A 84 -5.11 20.15 2.89
C SER A 84 -4.67 18.68 2.95
N LEU A 85 -5.32 17.80 2.20
CA LEU A 85 -4.96 16.38 2.11
C LEU A 85 -4.79 15.97 0.64
N LEU A 86 -3.65 15.38 0.33
CA LEU A 86 -3.38 14.81 -0.99
C LEU A 86 -3.28 13.28 -0.89
N GLY A 87 -4.10 12.56 -1.64
CA GLY A 87 -4.01 11.11 -1.79
C GLY A 87 -3.47 10.74 -3.16
N ILE A 88 -2.37 9.99 -3.19
CA ILE A 88 -1.72 9.52 -4.42
C ILE A 88 -1.47 8.02 -4.36
N ARG A 89 -1.07 7.43 -5.50
CA ARG A 89 -0.52 6.08 -5.53
C ARG A 89 0.93 6.14 -6.02
N SER A 90 1.29 5.43 -7.09
CA SER A 90 2.68 5.24 -7.49
C SER A 90 3.13 6.09 -8.68
N ASN A 91 2.21 6.77 -9.37
CA ASN A 91 2.53 7.48 -10.62
C ASN A 91 2.65 9.00 -10.46
N THR A 92 2.03 9.58 -9.44
CA THR A 92 2.11 11.03 -9.19
C THR A 92 3.36 11.34 -8.39
N ASN A 93 4.21 12.22 -8.92
CA ASN A 93 5.42 12.67 -8.24
C ASN A 93 5.16 14.00 -7.51
N VAL A 94 5.47 14.02 -6.22
CA VAL A 94 5.39 15.20 -5.35
C VAL A 94 6.81 15.67 -5.05
N THR A 95 7.30 16.54 -5.90
CA THR A 95 8.64 17.12 -5.80
C THR A 95 8.67 18.25 -4.76
N GLU A 96 9.87 18.71 -4.39
CA GLU A 96 10.05 19.90 -3.56
C GLU A 96 9.27 21.10 -4.11
N ARG A 97 9.32 21.33 -5.43
CA ARG A 97 8.61 22.42 -6.09
C ARG A 97 7.09 22.34 -5.94
N VAL A 98 6.53 21.11 -5.98
CA VAL A 98 5.09 20.90 -5.72
C VAL A 98 4.74 21.25 -4.29
N LEU A 99 5.59 20.84 -3.34
CA LEU A 99 5.39 21.14 -1.91
C LEU A 99 5.50 22.64 -1.61
N GLU A 100 6.38 23.37 -2.31
CA GLU A 100 6.48 24.83 -2.24
C GLU A 100 5.21 25.52 -2.71
N GLY A 101 4.58 24.99 -3.75
CA GLY A 101 3.34 25.52 -4.33
C GLY A 101 2.06 25.13 -3.56
N ALA A 102 2.18 24.37 -2.48
CA ALA A 102 1.04 23.81 -1.73
C ALA A 102 1.04 24.29 -0.25
N PRO A 103 0.82 25.59 0.01
CA PRO A 103 0.96 26.15 1.37
C PRO A 103 -0.07 25.63 2.38
N ASP A 104 -1.21 25.12 1.91
CA ASP A 104 -2.30 24.62 2.73
C ASP A 104 -2.23 23.11 2.98
N LEU A 105 -1.23 22.42 2.37
CA LEU A 105 -1.09 20.96 2.45
C LEU A 105 -0.55 20.55 3.81
N LEU A 106 -1.34 19.71 4.51
CA LEU A 106 -1.02 19.22 5.85
C LEU A 106 -0.53 17.76 5.83
N ALA A 107 -1.07 16.96 4.90
CA ALA A 107 -0.71 15.56 4.83
C ALA A 107 -0.81 15.00 3.41
N ILE A 108 0.03 13.98 3.15
CA ILE A 108 0.03 13.19 1.92
C ILE A 108 -0.19 11.73 2.30
N GLY A 109 -1.19 11.09 1.69
CA GLY A 109 -1.46 9.66 1.78
C GLY A 109 -0.98 8.95 0.53
N CYS A 110 0.07 8.13 0.64
CA CYS A 110 0.49 7.21 -0.41
C CYS A 110 -0.31 5.91 -0.27
N PHE A 111 -1.35 5.74 -1.09
CA PHE A 111 -2.19 4.53 -1.12
C PHE A 111 -1.45 3.37 -1.83
N CYS A 112 -0.20 3.18 -1.47
CA CYS A 112 0.74 2.17 -1.96
C CYS A 112 1.81 1.88 -0.91
N ILE A 113 2.75 0.98 -1.22
CA ILE A 113 3.82 0.58 -0.29
C ILE A 113 4.95 1.60 -0.28
N GLY A 114 5.40 2.04 -1.46
CA GLY A 114 6.53 2.96 -1.61
C GLY A 114 6.15 4.41 -1.35
N THR A 115 7.15 5.19 -0.98
CA THR A 115 7.07 6.66 -0.82
C THR A 115 8.09 7.38 -1.70
N ASN A 116 8.74 6.66 -2.61
CA ASN A 116 9.79 7.18 -3.49
C ASN A 116 9.33 8.26 -4.47
N GLN A 117 8.02 8.40 -4.67
CA GLN A 117 7.40 9.44 -5.48
C GLN A 117 7.17 10.75 -4.72
N VAL A 118 7.50 10.80 -3.41
CA VAL A 118 7.39 12.01 -2.58
C VAL A 118 8.77 12.41 -2.07
N ASP A 119 9.10 13.70 -2.19
CA ASP A 119 10.27 14.24 -1.52
C ASP A 119 10.01 14.33 0.00
N LEU A 120 10.43 13.29 0.71
CA LEU A 120 10.20 13.17 2.16
C LEU A 120 10.95 14.23 2.96
N THR A 121 12.11 14.66 2.50
CA THR A 121 12.92 15.68 3.18
C THR A 121 12.22 17.03 3.09
N ALA A 122 11.84 17.42 1.88
CA ALA A 122 11.12 18.66 1.66
C ALA A 122 9.73 18.68 2.34
N ALA A 123 9.05 17.54 2.43
CA ALA A 123 7.79 17.41 3.16
C ALA A 123 8.00 17.61 4.67
N ALA A 124 9.02 16.95 5.25
CA ALA A 124 9.34 17.09 6.67
C ALA A 124 9.73 18.52 7.06
N ASP A 125 10.56 19.18 6.25
CA ASP A 125 10.99 20.56 6.47
C ASP A 125 9.80 21.55 6.48
N ARG A 126 8.72 21.22 5.80
CA ARG A 126 7.46 21.99 5.73
C ARG A 126 6.41 21.53 6.74
N GLY A 127 6.71 20.51 7.56
CA GLY A 127 5.77 19.95 8.52
C GLY A 127 4.63 19.16 7.91
N ILE A 128 4.76 18.71 6.64
CA ILE A 128 3.76 17.92 5.94
C ILE A 128 3.94 16.44 6.29
N ALA A 129 2.92 15.83 6.90
CA ALA A 129 2.96 14.42 7.27
C ALA A 129 2.76 13.52 6.05
N VAL A 130 3.63 12.51 5.87
CA VAL A 130 3.52 11.53 4.77
C VAL A 130 3.22 10.15 5.33
N PHE A 131 2.12 9.55 4.87
CA PHE A 131 1.66 8.22 5.27
C PHE A 131 1.68 7.27 4.09
N ASN A 132 1.93 6.00 4.33
CA ASN A 132 1.85 4.94 3.33
C ASN A 132 1.13 3.70 3.87
N ALA A 133 0.88 2.72 2.99
CA ALA A 133 0.24 1.46 3.32
C ALA A 133 1.20 0.27 3.14
N PRO A 134 2.23 0.11 4.01
CA PRO A 134 3.38 -0.76 3.76
C PRO A 134 3.05 -2.26 3.73
N PHE A 135 1.87 -2.66 4.21
CA PHE A 135 1.46 -4.07 4.32
C PHE A 135 0.24 -4.42 3.46
N SER A 136 -0.27 -3.49 2.65
CA SER A 136 -1.57 -3.63 1.98
C SER A 136 -1.65 -4.78 0.97
N ASN A 137 -0.54 -5.16 0.33
CA ASN A 137 -0.50 -6.20 -0.69
C ASN A 137 0.42 -7.40 -0.34
N THR A 138 0.94 -7.48 0.88
CA THR A 138 1.89 -8.53 1.29
C THR A 138 1.35 -9.92 0.95
N ARG A 139 0.14 -10.25 1.37
CA ARG A 139 -0.47 -11.56 1.11
C ARG A 139 -0.68 -11.80 -0.39
N SER A 140 -1.18 -10.81 -1.12
CA SER A 140 -1.44 -10.95 -2.57
C SER A 140 -0.17 -11.26 -3.35
N VAL A 141 0.94 -10.61 -3.01
CA VAL A 141 2.24 -10.88 -3.65
C VAL A 141 2.76 -12.27 -3.28
N VAL A 142 2.67 -12.67 -2.01
CA VAL A 142 3.09 -14.01 -1.55
C VAL A 142 2.32 -15.10 -2.30
N GLU A 143 1.00 -14.99 -2.37
CA GLU A 143 0.15 -15.98 -3.04
C GLU A 143 0.46 -16.06 -4.55
N LEU A 144 0.67 -14.90 -5.20
CA LEU A 144 1.05 -14.84 -6.61
C LEU A 144 2.41 -15.53 -6.85
N VAL A 145 3.43 -15.18 -6.06
CA VAL A 145 4.78 -15.77 -6.20
C VAL A 145 4.77 -17.28 -5.98
N ILE A 146 4.02 -17.78 -5.00
CA ILE A 146 3.86 -19.23 -4.78
C ILE A 146 3.21 -19.88 -6.02
N GLY A 147 2.17 -19.26 -6.56
CA GLY A 147 1.54 -19.71 -7.80
C GLY A 147 2.51 -19.76 -8.98
N GLU A 148 3.31 -18.71 -9.17
CA GLU A 148 4.31 -18.62 -10.23
C GLU A 148 5.42 -19.66 -10.09
N ILE A 149 5.89 -19.94 -8.87
CA ILE A 149 6.87 -21.01 -8.60
C ILE A 149 6.34 -22.36 -9.09
N ILE A 150 5.08 -22.67 -8.77
CA ILE A 150 4.43 -23.91 -9.22
C ILE A 150 4.25 -23.90 -10.74
N MET A 151 3.80 -22.79 -11.32
CA MET A 151 3.62 -22.63 -12.77
C MET A 151 4.94 -22.86 -13.52
N LEU A 152 6.03 -22.27 -13.05
CA LEU A 152 7.37 -22.43 -13.66
C LEU A 152 7.87 -23.88 -13.52
N ALA A 153 7.78 -24.46 -12.33
CA ALA A 153 8.20 -25.85 -12.10
C ALA A 153 7.42 -26.85 -12.98
N ARG A 154 6.16 -26.58 -13.25
CA ARG A 154 5.27 -27.40 -14.09
C ARG A 154 5.28 -27.02 -15.56
N ARG A 155 5.98 -25.95 -15.95
CA ARG A 155 6.02 -25.38 -17.31
C ARG A 155 4.61 -25.06 -17.84
N LEU A 156 3.72 -24.53 -16.97
CA LEU A 156 2.33 -24.29 -17.34
C LEU A 156 2.20 -23.23 -18.43
N ALA A 157 3.00 -22.17 -18.41
CA ALA A 157 2.95 -21.11 -19.41
C ALA A 157 3.17 -21.67 -20.83
N GLU A 158 4.25 -22.43 -21.05
CA GLU A 158 4.56 -23.05 -22.35
C GLU A 158 3.45 -24.04 -22.80
N LYS A 159 2.89 -24.80 -21.86
CA LYS A 159 1.81 -25.74 -22.19
C LYS A 159 0.51 -25.04 -22.54
N THR A 160 0.23 -23.93 -21.86
CA THR A 160 -0.92 -23.08 -22.18
C THR A 160 -0.78 -22.46 -23.57
N GLU A 161 0.40 -21.92 -23.90
CA GLU A 161 0.68 -21.36 -25.22
C GLU A 161 0.48 -22.40 -26.33
N LYS A 162 1.07 -23.59 -26.16
CA LYS A 162 0.87 -24.72 -27.10
C LYS A 162 -0.61 -25.10 -27.26
N MET A 163 -1.36 -25.16 -26.16
CA MET A 163 -2.77 -25.48 -26.19
C MET A 163 -3.57 -24.44 -26.97
N HIS A 164 -3.29 -23.14 -26.77
CA HIS A 164 -3.92 -22.08 -27.56
C HIS A 164 -3.54 -22.14 -29.05
N ALA A 165 -2.36 -22.65 -29.37
CA ALA A 165 -1.93 -22.94 -30.75
C ALA A 165 -2.50 -24.27 -31.32
N GLY A 166 -3.40 -24.95 -30.62
CA GLY A 166 -4.00 -26.22 -31.01
C GLY A 166 -3.08 -27.45 -30.85
N VAL A 167 -1.97 -27.33 -30.13
CA VAL A 167 -1.00 -28.39 -29.89
C VAL A 167 -1.21 -29.04 -28.54
N TRP A 168 -1.61 -30.31 -28.52
CA TRP A 168 -1.73 -31.11 -27.31
C TRP A 168 -0.41 -31.74 -26.90
N ASP A 169 0.28 -31.15 -25.89
CA ASP A 169 1.56 -31.66 -25.36
C ASP A 169 1.37 -32.36 -24.01
N LYS A 170 1.33 -33.69 -24.04
CA LYS A 170 1.25 -34.55 -22.85
C LYS A 170 2.60 -34.74 -22.14
N SER A 171 3.71 -34.32 -22.76
CA SER A 171 5.05 -34.61 -22.24
C SER A 171 5.27 -33.99 -20.87
N ALA A 172 5.73 -34.78 -19.88
CA ALA A 172 6.20 -34.31 -18.60
C ALA A 172 7.69 -33.89 -18.62
N LYS A 173 8.37 -33.99 -19.78
CA LYS A 173 9.81 -33.68 -19.90
C LYS A 173 10.09 -32.24 -19.45
N GLY A 174 11.01 -32.08 -18.50
CA GLY A 174 11.38 -30.79 -17.94
C GLY A 174 10.37 -30.19 -16.95
N SER A 175 9.25 -30.87 -16.67
CA SER A 175 8.34 -30.49 -15.59
C SER A 175 8.77 -31.15 -14.28
N HIS A 176 8.65 -30.42 -13.19
CA HIS A 176 9.07 -30.88 -11.86
C HIS A 176 7.98 -30.64 -10.83
N GLU A 177 7.92 -31.50 -9.83
CA GLU A 177 7.14 -31.22 -8.61
C GLU A 177 7.95 -30.29 -7.70
N VAL A 178 7.27 -29.40 -6.98
CA VAL A 178 7.90 -28.51 -5.99
C VAL A 178 8.19 -29.21 -4.67
N ARG A 179 7.52 -30.33 -4.43
CA ARG A 179 7.71 -31.14 -3.22
C ARG A 179 9.18 -31.58 -3.05
N GLY A 180 9.72 -31.33 -1.85
CA GLY A 180 11.10 -31.70 -1.53
C GLY A 180 12.17 -30.83 -2.18
N ARG A 181 11.81 -29.72 -2.83
CA ARG A 181 12.76 -28.76 -3.39
C ARG A 181 13.06 -27.64 -2.42
N THR A 182 14.20 -27.00 -2.60
CA THR A 182 14.63 -25.84 -1.83
C THR A 182 14.33 -24.59 -2.61
N LEU A 183 13.66 -23.62 -1.98
CA LEU A 183 13.45 -22.28 -2.49
C LEU A 183 14.49 -21.33 -1.89
N GLY A 184 15.26 -20.66 -2.74
CA GLY A 184 16.13 -19.58 -2.31
C GLY A 184 15.38 -18.25 -2.37
N ILE A 185 15.43 -17.46 -1.29
CA ILE A 185 14.83 -16.13 -1.22
C ILE A 185 15.95 -15.08 -1.17
N VAL A 186 15.93 -14.13 -2.10
CA VAL A 186 16.81 -12.96 -2.09
C VAL A 186 16.01 -11.75 -1.64
N GLY A 187 16.33 -11.26 -0.43
CA GLY A 187 15.53 -10.22 0.25
C GLY A 187 14.45 -10.86 1.16
N TYR A 188 14.64 -10.73 2.47
CA TYR A 188 13.76 -11.31 3.49
C TYR A 188 13.14 -10.19 4.33
N GLY A 189 12.18 -9.49 3.73
CA GLY A 189 11.40 -8.42 4.36
C GLY A 189 9.96 -8.86 4.67
N ASN A 190 9.00 -7.94 4.48
CA ASN A 190 7.58 -8.20 4.78
C ASN A 190 6.91 -9.23 3.86
N ILE A 191 7.47 -9.46 2.68
CA ILE A 191 6.96 -10.39 1.67
C ILE A 191 7.73 -11.71 1.70
N GLY A 192 9.01 -11.70 2.02
CA GLY A 192 9.87 -12.90 2.12
C GLY A 192 9.59 -13.75 3.40
#